data_a7f866f975d39a54209c58590998de14
#
_entry.id   a7f866f975d39a54209c58590998de14
#
_cell.length_a   1.000
_cell.length_b   1.000
_cell.length_c   1.000
_cell.angle_alpha   90.00
_cell.angle_beta   90.00
_cell.angle_gamma   90.00
#
_symmetry.space_group_name_H-M   'P 1'
#
loop_
_entity.id
_entity.type
_entity.pdbx_description
1 polymer ?
#
loop_
_entity_poly.entity_id
_entity_poly.type
_entity_poly.pdbx_seq_one_letter_code
_entity_poly.pdbx_strand_id
1 'polypeptide(L)'
;RRVKDDHKENPAESMNRLYSVEGLLTLTGTNADHRLRIPTGSVIRVAALALAEALDKIGLDGAEDGISQLRAFAAELNKDFSNSHAVEGDAKADTAKWVRQCVADLIRFKERGDKTLVVAGYRQPREVHLAAMAMNALLGNVGSTLLLQKANPSGNGTIADLKLRFSDEDNLVVLGGDPAYNAPTDIEWA
;
A
#
# COMPACT_ATOMS: atom_id res chain seq x y z
N ARG A 1 -0.67 13.79 18.80
CA ARG A 1 0.59 13.03 18.69
C ARG A 1 1.22 12.90 20.05
N ARG A 2 1.59 11.67 20.45
CA ARG A 2 2.26 11.44 21.74
C ARG A 2 3.76 11.52 21.55
N VAL A 3 4.41 12.40 22.31
CA VAL A 3 5.84 12.38 22.54
C VAL A 3 6.12 11.29 23.58
N LYS A 4 7.08 10.42 23.35
CA LYS A 4 7.50 9.43 24.35
C LYS A 4 8.11 10.17 25.54
N ASP A 5 7.70 9.80 26.76
CA ASP A 5 8.14 10.49 28.00
C ASP A 5 9.65 10.37 28.29
N ASP A 6 10.29 9.37 27.70
CA ASP A 6 11.72 9.06 27.87
C ASP A 6 12.66 9.93 27.00
N HIS A 7 12.12 10.74 26.08
CA HIS A 7 12.89 11.63 25.20
C HIS A 7 12.62 13.13 25.47
N LYS A 8 12.56 13.53 26.72
CA LYS A 8 12.24 14.91 27.12
C LYS A 8 13.26 15.95 26.62
N GLU A 9 14.49 15.54 26.31
CA GLU A 9 15.54 16.46 25.87
C GLU A 9 15.40 16.88 24.40
N ASN A 10 14.77 16.06 23.55
CA ASN A 10 14.53 16.41 22.15
C ASN A 10 13.18 15.87 21.64
N PRO A 11 12.08 16.56 21.93
CA PRO A 11 10.73 16.12 21.56
C PRO A 11 10.55 15.91 20.06
N ALA A 12 11.25 16.65 19.21
CA ALA A 12 11.14 16.56 17.75
C ALA A 12 11.68 15.22 17.20
N GLU A 13 12.67 14.62 17.88
CA GLU A 13 13.22 13.32 17.48
C GLU A 13 12.38 12.13 17.92
N SER A 14 11.55 12.31 18.95
CA SER A 14 10.70 11.27 19.53
C SER A 14 9.29 11.25 18.96
N MET A 15 8.90 12.26 18.17
CA MET A 15 7.58 12.29 17.56
C MET A 15 7.44 11.26 16.46
N ASN A 16 6.27 10.58 16.44
CA ASN A 16 5.89 9.74 15.31
C ASN A 16 5.77 10.59 14.05
N ARG A 17 6.29 10.09 12.94
CA ARG A 17 6.14 10.72 11.62
C ARG A 17 5.13 9.95 10.80
N LEU A 18 4.18 10.69 10.23
CA LEU A 18 3.17 10.15 9.34
C LEU A 18 3.40 10.66 7.93
N TYR A 19 3.65 9.74 7.03
CA TYR A 19 3.73 9.95 5.59
C TYR A 19 2.41 9.49 4.95
N SER A 20 1.83 10.31 4.08
CA SER A 20 0.58 9.98 3.38
C SER A 20 0.71 10.25 1.88
N VAL A 21 0.29 9.27 1.08
CA VAL A 21 0.20 9.39 -0.39
C VAL A 21 -1.26 9.24 -0.77
N GLU A 22 -1.86 10.27 -1.34
CA GLU A 22 -3.29 10.28 -1.64
C GLU A 22 -3.67 11.27 -2.74
N GLY A 23 -4.76 10.99 -3.45
CA GLY A 23 -5.31 11.91 -4.46
C GLY A 23 -6.19 12.99 -3.84
N LEU A 24 -7.06 12.59 -2.93
CA LEU A 24 -7.98 13.47 -2.20
C LEU A 24 -7.44 13.74 -0.79
N LEU A 25 -7.81 14.89 -0.23
CA LEU A 25 -7.47 15.19 1.15
C LEU A 25 -8.36 14.36 2.09
N THR A 26 -7.76 13.37 2.73
CA THR A 26 -8.43 12.53 3.74
C THR A 26 -8.07 13.00 5.17
N LEU A 27 -8.73 12.42 6.18
CA LEU A 27 -8.36 12.64 7.58
C LEU A 27 -6.92 12.20 7.87
N THR A 28 -6.43 11.16 7.20
CA THR A 28 -5.03 10.71 7.30
C THR A 28 -4.10 11.79 6.75
N GLY A 29 -4.37 12.27 5.54
CA GLY A 29 -3.55 13.31 4.91
C GLY A 29 -3.58 14.65 5.63
N THR A 30 -4.70 15.01 6.25
CA THR A 30 -4.81 16.22 7.09
C THR A 30 -3.89 16.14 8.32
N ASN A 31 -3.67 14.94 8.85
CA ASN A 31 -2.81 14.70 10.01
C ASN A 31 -1.38 14.30 9.63
N ALA A 32 -1.06 14.17 8.34
CA ALA A 32 0.26 13.77 7.89
C ALA A 32 1.30 14.87 8.10
N ASP A 33 2.51 14.48 8.50
CA ASP A 33 3.69 15.37 8.53
C ASP A 33 4.18 15.66 7.13
N HIS A 34 4.14 14.63 6.29
CA HIS A 34 4.60 14.67 4.91
C HIS A 34 3.54 14.07 4.00
N ARG A 35 2.79 14.91 3.35
CA ARG A 35 1.75 14.51 2.41
C ARG A 35 2.23 14.66 0.98
N LEU A 36 2.09 13.59 0.18
CA LEU A 36 2.28 13.61 -1.26
C LEU A 36 0.92 13.52 -1.95
N ARG A 37 0.54 14.60 -2.64
CA ARG A 37 -0.68 14.64 -3.44
C ARG A 37 -0.36 14.19 -4.85
N ILE A 38 -0.98 13.09 -5.30
CA ILE A 38 -0.84 12.54 -6.66
C ILE A 38 -2.17 11.99 -7.15
N PRO A 39 -2.37 11.83 -8.45
CA PRO A 39 -3.51 11.10 -8.98
C PRO A 39 -3.58 9.70 -8.38
N THR A 40 -4.78 9.21 -8.08
CA THR A 40 -4.97 7.90 -7.43
C THR A 40 -4.34 6.75 -8.23
N GLY A 41 -4.41 6.79 -9.56
CA GLY A 41 -3.74 5.82 -10.43
C GLY A 41 -2.21 5.82 -10.35
N SER A 42 -1.60 6.89 -9.81
CA SER A 42 -0.14 7.00 -9.66
C SER A 42 0.37 6.47 -8.31
N VAL A 43 -0.51 6.06 -7.38
CA VAL A 43 -0.12 5.52 -6.07
C VAL A 43 0.74 4.26 -6.23
N ILE A 44 0.40 3.41 -7.18
CA ILE A 44 1.15 2.18 -7.48
C ILE A 44 2.60 2.46 -7.86
N ARG A 45 2.85 3.54 -8.60
CA ARG A 45 4.21 3.96 -8.95
C ARG A 45 5.01 4.41 -7.72
N VAL A 46 4.39 5.16 -6.81
CA VAL A 46 5.05 5.55 -5.56
C VAL A 46 5.36 4.33 -4.71
N ALA A 47 4.45 3.36 -4.63
CA ALA A 47 4.69 2.10 -3.93
C ALA A 47 5.86 1.31 -4.55
N ALA A 48 5.94 1.24 -5.89
CA ALA A 48 7.05 0.61 -6.60
C ALA A 48 8.39 1.29 -6.35
N LEU A 49 8.42 2.63 -6.41
CA LEU A 49 9.63 3.43 -6.13
C LEU A 49 10.08 3.26 -4.67
N ALA A 50 9.13 3.25 -3.71
CA ALA A 50 9.44 3.07 -2.30
C ALA A 50 10.00 1.66 -2.01
N LEU A 51 9.42 0.64 -2.64
CA LEU A 51 9.92 -0.73 -2.54
C LEU A 51 11.33 -0.86 -3.13
N ALA A 52 11.57 -0.30 -4.32
CA ALA A 52 12.89 -0.31 -4.95
C ALA A 52 13.95 0.38 -4.08
N GLU A 53 13.65 1.57 -3.56
CA GLU A 53 14.53 2.32 -2.66
C GLU A 53 14.81 1.55 -1.36
N ALA A 54 13.80 0.86 -0.80
CA ALA A 54 13.98 0.04 0.39
C ALA A 54 14.88 -1.18 0.12
N LEU A 55 14.69 -1.86 -1.03
CA LEU A 55 15.51 -2.99 -1.44
C LEU A 55 16.97 -2.61 -1.71
N ASP A 56 17.23 -1.38 -2.14
CA ASP A 56 18.58 -0.89 -2.38
C ASP A 56 19.32 -0.57 -1.08
N LYS A 57 18.61 -0.16 -0.06
CA LYS A 57 19.20 0.27 1.23
C LYS A 57 19.21 -0.80 2.31
N ILE A 58 18.25 -1.72 2.28
CA ILE A 58 18.17 -2.81 3.24
C ILE A 58 18.82 -4.05 2.61
N GLY A 59 20.03 -4.39 3.03
CA GLY A 59 20.65 -5.67 2.73
C GLY A 59 19.90 -6.79 3.47
N LEU A 60 19.59 -7.86 2.77
CA LEU A 60 19.07 -9.10 3.38
C LEU A 60 20.06 -10.21 3.05
N ASP A 61 20.83 -10.63 4.04
CA ASP A 61 21.74 -11.74 3.89
C ASP A 61 20.96 -13.06 3.71
N GLY A 62 21.30 -13.84 2.69
CA GLY A 62 20.74 -15.18 2.47
C GLY A 62 19.39 -15.26 1.76
N ALA A 63 18.84 -14.15 1.26
CA ALA A 63 17.55 -14.13 0.55
C ALA A 63 17.68 -13.59 -0.89
N GLU A 64 18.79 -13.82 -1.56
CA GLU A 64 19.11 -13.23 -2.88
C GLU A 64 18.05 -13.49 -3.95
N ASP A 65 17.50 -14.71 -4.01
CA ASP A 65 16.43 -15.06 -4.96
C ASP A 65 15.14 -14.26 -4.68
N GLY A 66 14.74 -14.13 -3.43
CA GLY A 66 13.55 -13.38 -3.04
C GLY A 66 13.71 -11.88 -3.32
N ILE A 67 14.88 -11.34 -3.06
CA ILE A 67 15.20 -9.92 -3.35
C ILE A 67 15.17 -9.68 -4.86
N SER A 68 15.75 -10.59 -5.64
CA SER A 68 15.74 -10.53 -7.12
C SER A 68 14.31 -10.50 -7.67
N GLN A 69 13.42 -11.35 -7.16
CA GLN A 69 12.01 -11.36 -7.54
C GLN A 69 11.28 -10.05 -7.14
N LEU A 70 11.54 -9.52 -5.94
CA LEU A 70 10.96 -8.25 -5.50
C LEU A 70 11.48 -7.06 -6.32
N ARG A 71 12.76 -7.06 -6.72
CA ARG A 71 13.32 -6.05 -7.63
C ARG A 71 12.68 -6.12 -9.01
N ALA A 72 12.51 -7.32 -9.56
CA ALA A 72 11.81 -7.53 -10.82
C ALA A 72 10.36 -7.05 -10.75
N PHE A 73 9.65 -7.36 -9.67
CA PHE A 73 8.28 -6.88 -9.41
C PHE A 73 8.21 -5.34 -9.34
N ALA A 74 9.09 -4.70 -8.58
CA ALA A 74 9.15 -3.24 -8.48
C ALA A 74 9.48 -2.59 -9.83
N ALA A 75 10.39 -3.19 -10.62
CA ALA A 75 10.75 -2.71 -11.95
C ALA A 75 9.59 -2.83 -12.95
N GLU A 76 8.84 -3.95 -12.92
CA GLU A 76 7.66 -4.17 -13.76
C GLU A 76 6.59 -3.12 -13.47
N LEU A 77 6.24 -2.92 -12.20
CA LEU A 77 5.29 -1.87 -11.79
C LEU A 77 5.70 -0.48 -12.24
N ASN A 78 7.00 -0.21 -12.34
CA ASN A 78 7.50 1.09 -12.79
C ASN A 78 7.47 1.23 -14.32
N LYS A 79 7.55 0.13 -15.10
CA LYS A 79 7.49 0.15 -16.56
C LYS A 79 6.09 0.48 -17.09
N ASP A 80 5.07 -0.17 -16.57
CA ASP A 80 3.68 0.01 -17.02
C ASP A 80 3.21 1.45 -16.90
N PHE A 81 3.79 2.21 -15.98
CA PHE A 81 3.47 3.62 -15.75
C PHE A 81 4.40 4.61 -16.46
N SER A 82 5.46 4.17 -17.10
CA SER A 82 6.34 5.05 -17.89
C SER A 82 5.62 5.62 -19.11
N ASN A 83 4.60 4.94 -19.61
CA ASN A 83 3.82 5.29 -20.79
C ASN A 83 2.49 5.97 -20.50
N SER A 84 2.00 5.99 -19.27
CA SER A 84 0.74 6.62 -18.91
C SER A 84 0.98 7.94 -18.21
N HIS A 85 0.51 9.03 -18.82
CA HIS A 85 0.38 10.42 -18.29
C HIS A 85 1.26 10.71 -17.07
N ALA A 86 2.55 10.72 -17.29
CA ALA A 86 3.55 10.94 -16.28
C ALA A 86 3.37 12.33 -15.66
N VAL A 87 3.48 12.40 -14.37
CA VAL A 87 3.82 13.64 -13.69
C VAL A 87 5.14 14.13 -14.32
N GLU A 88 5.08 15.10 -15.20
CA GLU A 88 6.24 15.61 -15.93
C GLU A 88 6.99 16.68 -15.13
N GLY A 89 8.30 16.80 -15.36
CA GLY A 89 9.12 17.88 -14.85
C GLY A 89 9.40 17.83 -13.35
N ASP A 90 9.34 18.98 -12.71
CA ASP A 90 9.69 19.20 -11.29
C ASP A 90 8.92 18.29 -10.31
N ALA A 91 7.66 17.99 -10.61
CA ALA A 91 6.84 17.10 -9.79
C ALA A 91 7.35 15.65 -9.76
N LYS A 92 8.05 15.17 -10.79
CA LYS A 92 8.70 13.85 -10.79
C LYS A 92 9.92 13.84 -9.86
N ALA A 93 10.71 14.90 -9.89
CA ALA A 93 11.86 15.06 -9.01
C ALA A 93 11.42 15.17 -7.55
N ASP A 94 10.36 15.90 -7.28
CA ASP A 94 9.78 16.06 -5.95
C ASP A 94 9.20 14.74 -5.41
N THR A 95 8.54 13.95 -6.24
CA THR A 95 8.05 12.61 -5.86
C THR A 95 9.20 11.69 -5.50
N ALA A 96 10.26 11.64 -6.28
CA ALA A 96 11.42 10.81 -5.99
C ALA A 96 12.15 11.26 -4.71
N LYS A 97 12.26 12.57 -4.49
CA LYS A 97 12.82 13.14 -3.25
C LYS A 97 11.98 12.76 -2.04
N TRP A 98 10.65 12.88 -2.15
CA TRP A 98 9.72 12.52 -1.09
C TRP A 98 9.84 11.02 -0.73
N VAL A 99 9.88 10.14 -1.74
CA VAL A 99 10.03 8.69 -1.54
C VAL A 99 11.35 8.38 -0.83
N ARG A 100 12.46 8.94 -1.29
CA ARG A 100 13.77 8.74 -0.64
C ARG A 100 13.76 9.17 0.82
N GLN A 101 13.14 10.31 1.12
CA GLN A 101 13.04 10.81 2.49
C GLN A 101 12.16 9.90 3.36
N CYS A 102 11.01 9.45 2.84
CA CYS A 102 10.11 8.53 3.53
C CYS A 102 10.83 7.21 3.87
N VAL A 103 11.50 6.59 2.89
CA VAL A 103 12.20 5.33 3.09
C VAL A 103 13.40 5.51 4.04
N ALA A 104 14.15 6.60 3.91
CA ALA A 104 15.26 6.91 4.83
C ALA A 104 14.78 7.05 6.28
N ASP A 105 13.65 7.70 6.51
CA ASP A 105 13.07 7.80 7.85
C ASP A 105 12.61 6.43 8.37
N LEU A 106 11.95 5.61 7.55
CA LEU A 106 11.55 4.25 7.95
C LEU A 106 12.75 3.40 8.37
N ILE A 107 13.83 3.43 7.61
CA ILE A 107 15.07 2.69 7.92
C ILE A 107 15.71 3.22 9.21
N ARG A 108 15.84 4.54 9.33
CA ARG A 108 16.40 5.18 10.52
C ARG A 108 15.62 4.81 11.79
N PHE A 109 14.28 4.81 11.74
CA PHE A 109 13.48 4.41 12.89
C PHE A 109 13.63 2.92 13.21
N LYS A 110 13.71 2.05 12.19
CA LYS A 110 14.02 0.63 12.37
C LYS A 110 15.37 0.42 13.07
N GLU A 111 16.42 1.10 12.59
CA GLU A 111 17.78 0.99 13.16
C GLU A 111 17.85 1.46 14.61
N ARG A 112 17.01 2.41 15.01
CA ARG A 112 16.87 2.86 16.40
C ARG A 112 16.05 1.91 17.28
N GLY A 113 15.52 0.83 16.73
CA GLY A 113 14.62 -0.08 17.42
C GLY A 113 13.19 0.46 17.59
N ASP A 114 12.87 1.58 16.94
CA ASP A 114 11.51 2.13 16.92
C ASP A 114 10.60 1.30 15.98
N LYS A 115 9.30 1.38 16.26
CA LYS A 115 8.29 0.67 15.47
C LYS A 115 7.92 1.46 14.23
N THR A 116 7.88 0.76 13.10
CA THR A 116 7.44 1.29 11.81
C THR A 116 6.23 0.52 11.29
N LEU A 117 5.51 1.06 10.31
CA LEU A 117 4.42 0.37 9.64
C LEU A 117 4.15 1.02 8.27
N VAL A 118 3.95 0.19 7.26
CA VAL A 118 3.51 0.59 5.92
C VAL A 118 2.13 0.02 5.65
N VAL A 119 1.17 0.87 5.29
CA VAL A 119 -0.23 0.47 5.08
C VAL A 119 -0.70 0.91 3.70
N ALA A 120 -1.30 -0.01 2.95
CA ALA A 120 -2.04 0.28 1.74
C ALA A 120 -3.52 0.52 2.08
N GLY A 121 -4.13 1.55 1.49
CA GLY A 121 -5.57 1.79 1.62
C GLY A 121 -6.37 0.65 0.99
N TYR A 122 -7.51 0.30 1.55
CA TYR A 122 -8.29 -0.89 1.14
C TYR A 122 -8.76 -0.87 -0.33
N ARG A 123 -8.88 0.32 -0.93
CA ARG A 123 -9.26 0.50 -2.35
C ARG A 123 -8.07 0.48 -3.32
N GLN A 124 -6.85 0.33 -2.81
CA GLN A 124 -5.68 0.26 -3.68
C GLN A 124 -5.62 -1.08 -4.42
N PRO A 125 -5.05 -1.12 -5.63
CA PRO A 125 -4.87 -2.35 -6.36
C PRO A 125 -3.96 -3.33 -5.61
N ARG A 126 -4.08 -4.63 -5.94
CA ARG A 126 -3.37 -5.74 -5.30
C ARG A 126 -1.86 -5.49 -5.21
N GLU A 127 -1.29 -4.92 -6.25
CA GLU A 127 0.15 -4.65 -6.40
C GLU A 127 0.65 -3.68 -5.32
N VAL A 128 -0.15 -2.68 -4.94
CA VAL A 128 0.18 -1.74 -3.86
C VAL A 128 0.17 -2.46 -2.50
N HIS A 129 -0.78 -3.37 -2.29
CA HIS A 129 -0.81 -4.19 -1.08
C HIS A 129 0.41 -5.13 -1.00
N LEU A 130 0.81 -5.74 -2.12
CA LEU A 130 2.00 -6.59 -2.18
C LEU A 130 3.27 -5.79 -1.91
N ALA A 131 3.41 -4.59 -2.49
CA ALA A 131 4.55 -3.71 -2.23
C ALA A 131 4.60 -3.29 -0.75
N ALA A 132 3.47 -2.91 -0.14
CA ALA A 132 3.39 -2.57 1.27
C ALA A 132 3.76 -3.76 2.17
N MET A 133 3.30 -4.97 1.84
CA MET A 133 3.65 -6.19 2.56
C MET A 133 5.15 -6.50 2.47
N ALA A 134 5.73 -6.40 1.27
CA ALA A 134 7.16 -6.58 1.05
C ALA A 134 7.99 -5.58 1.87
N MET A 135 7.60 -4.30 1.87
CA MET A 135 8.26 -3.28 2.70
C MET A 135 8.15 -3.60 4.19
N ASN A 136 6.99 -4.05 4.67
CA ASN A 136 6.85 -4.47 6.08
C ASN A 136 7.72 -5.67 6.42
N ALA A 137 7.89 -6.63 5.51
CA ALA A 137 8.80 -7.75 5.70
C ALA A 137 10.26 -7.28 5.78
N LEU A 138 10.71 -6.42 4.85
CA LEU A 138 12.05 -5.82 4.85
C LEU A 138 12.35 -5.03 6.14
N LEU A 139 11.35 -4.31 6.65
CA LEU A 139 11.45 -3.52 7.87
C LEU A 139 11.38 -4.37 9.16
N GLY A 140 11.06 -5.65 9.08
CA GLY A 140 10.86 -6.51 10.25
C GLY A 140 9.58 -6.22 11.03
N ASN A 141 8.59 -5.68 10.36
CA ASN A 141 7.31 -5.30 10.98
C ASN A 141 6.38 -6.50 11.19
N VAL A 142 6.55 -7.58 10.41
CA VAL A 142 5.73 -8.79 10.51
C VAL A 142 6.01 -9.48 11.84
N GLY A 143 4.95 -9.78 12.59
CA GLY A 143 5.06 -10.32 13.95
C GLY A 143 5.28 -9.26 15.05
N SER A 144 5.47 -7.99 14.67
CA SER A 144 5.67 -6.86 15.60
C SER A 144 4.54 -5.85 15.51
N THR A 145 4.58 -4.98 14.49
CA THR A 145 3.54 -3.98 14.23
C THR A 145 2.44 -4.49 13.29
N LEU A 146 2.75 -5.52 12.49
CA LEU A 146 1.82 -6.19 11.59
C LEU A 146 1.64 -7.64 12.02
N LEU A 147 0.45 -7.98 12.51
CA LEU A 147 0.07 -9.35 12.87
C LEU A 147 -0.80 -9.94 11.76
N LEU A 148 -0.33 -11.03 11.15
CA LEU A 148 -1.07 -11.75 10.13
C LEU A 148 -2.03 -12.73 10.82
N GLN A 149 -3.31 -12.59 10.53
CA GLN A 149 -4.33 -13.53 10.97
C GLN A 149 -4.80 -14.38 9.79
N LYS A 150 -5.05 -15.66 10.05
CA LYS A 150 -5.69 -16.53 9.07
C LYS A 150 -7.06 -15.94 8.72
N ALA A 151 -7.27 -15.62 7.44
CA ALA A 151 -8.59 -15.21 7.00
C ALA A 151 -9.57 -16.34 7.32
N ASN A 152 -10.65 -16.00 8.02
CA ASN A 152 -11.77 -16.93 8.14
C ASN A 152 -12.36 -17.02 6.73
N PRO A 153 -12.34 -18.17 6.04
CA PRO A 153 -13.00 -18.28 4.76
C PRO A 153 -14.47 -17.97 5.02
N SER A 154 -14.89 -16.75 4.70
CA SER A 154 -16.30 -16.44 4.69
C SER A 154 -16.93 -17.46 3.72
N GLY A 155 -17.87 -18.25 4.19
CA GLY A 155 -18.64 -19.15 3.33
C GLY A 155 -19.53 -18.41 2.32
N ASN A 156 -19.25 -17.14 2.12
CA ASN A 156 -19.89 -16.24 1.17
C ASN A 156 -19.33 -16.55 -0.22
N GLY A 157 -20.17 -17.06 -1.10
CA GLY A 157 -19.85 -17.22 -2.50
C GLY A 157 -19.60 -15.89 -3.20
N THR A 158 -19.09 -15.97 -4.39
CA THR A 158 -18.94 -14.81 -5.30
C THR A 158 -20.27 -14.53 -6.00
N ILE A 159 -20.37 -13.40 -6.72
CA ILE A 159 -21.54 -13.10 -7.55
C ILE A 159 -21.74 -14.13 -8.67
N ALA A 160 -20.65 -14.76 -9.14
CA ALA A 160 -20.72 -15.88 -10.08
C ALA A 160 -21.37 -17.13 -9.46
N ASP A 161 -21.03 -17.43 -8.20
CA ASP A 161 -21.63 -18.54 -7.46
C ASP A 161 -23.12 -18.29 -7.21
N LEU A 162 -23.53 -17.04 -7.04
CA LEU A 162 -24.92 -16.65 -6.87
C LEU A 162 -25.71 -16.96 -8.14
N LYS A 163 -25.20 -16.56 -9.32
CA LYS A 163 -25.85 -16.84 -10.62
C LYS A 163 -26.04 -18.35 -10.84
N LEU A 164 -25.05 -19.17 -10.49
CA LEU A 164 -25.13 -20.61 -10.64
C LEU A 164 -26.16 -21.29 -9.71
N ARG A 165 -26.50 -20.65 -8.61
CA ARG A 165 -27.41 -21.21 -7.59
C ARG A 165 -28.84 -20.64 -7.66
N PHE A 166 -29.03 -19.61 -8.46
CA PHE A 166 -30.31 -18.90 -8.57
C PHE A 166 -31.19 -19.55 -9.61
N SER A 167 -32.44 -19.84 -9.25
CA SER A 167 -33.46 -20.37 -10.14
C SER A 167 -34.56 -19.34 -10.40
N ASP A 168 -35.38 -19.53 -11.42
CA ASP A 168 -36.49 -18.65 -11.77
C ASP A 168 -37.55 -18.52 -10.67
N GLU A 169 -37.53 -19.42 -9.67
CA GLU A 169 -38.44 -19.44 -8.54
C GLU A 169 -37.91 -18.67 -7.32
N ASP A 170 -36.63 -18.24 -7.35
CA ASP A 170 -35.99 -17.55 -6.24
C ASP A 170 -36.27 -16.05 -6.24
N ASN A 171 -36.34 -15.48 -5.05
CA ASN A 171 -36.43 -14.02 -4.89
C ASN A 171 -35.10 -13.46 -4.43
N LEU A 172 -34.52 -12.55 -5.20
CA LEU A 172 -33.28 -11.86 -4.88
C LEU A 172 -33.55 -10.46 -4.35
N VAL A 173 -33.06 -10.17 -3.15
CA VAL A 173 -33.07 -8.82 -2.58
C VAL A 173 -31.65 -8.30 -2.56
N VAL A 174 -31.38 -7.25 -3.33
CA VAL A 174 -30.07 -6.59 -3.41
C VAL A 174 -30.10 -5.31 -2.58
N LEU A 175 -29.22 -5.22 -1.58
CA LEU A 175 -29.08 -4.05 -0.72
C LEU A 175 -27.71 -3.40 -0.96
N GLY A 176 -27.72 -2.16 -1.46
CA GLY A 176 -26.49 -1.37 -1.62
C GLY A 176 -25.63 -1.72 -2.84
N GLY A 177 -26.18 -2.40 -3.84
CA GLY A 177 -25.48 -2.74 -5.07
C GLY A 177 -26.43 -2.81 -6.26
N ASP A 178 -25.88 -2.80 -7.47
CA ASP A 178 -26.57 -3.04 -8.73
C ASP A 178 -25.77 -4.07 -9.53
N PRO A 179 -26.07 -5.37 -9.43
CA PRO A 179 -25.32 -6.41 -10.11
C PRO A 179 -25.44 -6.36 -11.63
N ALA A 180 -26.52 -5.83 -12.19
CA ALA A 180 -26.65 -5.64 -13.62
C ALA A 180 -25.65 -4.61 -14.17
N TYR A 181 -25.26 -3.64 -13.35
CA TYR A 181 -24.30 -2.59 -13.70
C TYR A 181 -22.86 -2.90 -13.22
N ASN A 182 -22.72 -3.47 -12.02
CA ASN A 182 -21.42 -3.62 -11.34
C ASN A 182 -20.82 -5.02 -11.45
N ALA A 183 -21.55 -6.03 -11.95
CA ALA A 183 -21.01 -7.36 -12.15
C ALA A 183 -19.89 -7.35 -13.21
N PRO A 184 -18.90 -8.24 -13.10
CA PRO A 184 -17.92 -8.46 -14.17
C PRO A 184 -18.63 -8.81 -15.49
N THR A 185 -18.09 -8.32 -16.61
CA THR A 185 -18.71 -8.45 -17.94
C THR A 185 -18.80 -9.90 -18.45
N ASP A 186 -18.00 -10.79 -17.89
CA ASP A 186 -18.02 -12.24 -18.15
C ASP A 186 -19.17 -12.97 -17.43
N ILE A 187 -19.85 -12.27 -16.52
CA ILE A 187 -21.07 -12.74 -15.86
C ILE A 187 -22.26 -12.08 -16.57
N GLU A 188 -22.87 -12.78 -17.52
CA GLU A 188 -24.12 -12.37 -18.16
C GLU A 188 -25.23 -12.33 -17.11
N TRP A 189 -25.43 -11.20 -16.49
CA TRP A 189 -26.38 -11.04 -15.37
C TRP A 189 -27.83 -10.84 -15.83
N ALA A 190 -28.05 -10.32 -17.01
CA ALA A 190 -29.38 -10.07 -17.60
C ALA A 190 -29.81 -11.18 -18.54
#